data_267cbc6968a060d363b76239be76a78e
#
_entry.id   267cbc6968a060d363b76239be76a78e
#
_cell.length_a   1.000
_cell.length_b   1.000
_cell.length_c   1.000
_cell.angle_alpha   90.00
_cell.angle_beta   90.00
_cell.angle_gamma   90.00
#
_symmetry.space_group_name_H-M   'P 1'
#
loop_
_entity.id
_entity.type
_entity.pdbx_description
1 polymer ?
#
loop_
_entity_poly.entity_id
_entity_poly.type
_entity_poly.pdbx_seq_one_letter_code
_entity_poly.pdbx_strand_id
1 'polypeptide(L)'
;SYDDYTITAPISGTVITKSVKVGDKIQNGSSASTLAVIYDLSALTFQMNIDELDISQVEEGQEVEIQADAFEGETFSGTVTNVSMEGTSSNGVTYYPVTVTLNESGSLLPGMNVDGVIIVDSVENALAVPADALQRGNLVYVKDDSVTEAQGRVPAGFREGKVGTGLISSDYVE
;
A
#
# COMPACT_ATOMS: atom_id res chain seq x y z
N SER A 1 -42.39 -26.29 -10.16
CA SER A 1 -41.19 -26.85 -10.84
C SER A 1 -40.17 -27.24 -9.83
N TYR A 2 -39.36 -28.27 -10.10
CA TYR A 2 -38.20 -28.64 -9.22
C TYR A 2 -37.12 -27.52 -9.19
N ASP A 3 -37.08 -26.64 -10.17
CA ASP A 3 -36.17 -25.52 -10.27
C ASP A 3 -36.34 -24.51 -9.12
N ASP A 4 -37.57 -24.38 -8.59
CA ASP A 4 -37.88 -23.51 -7.45
C ASP A 4 -37.24 -23.97 -6.13
N TYR A 5 -36.72 -25.20 -6.10
CA TYR A 5 -36.08 -25.80 -4.92
C TYR A 5 -34.56 -25.94 -5.06
N THR A 6 -34.00 -25.50 -6.20
CA THR A 6 -32.56 -25.52 -6.42
C THR A 6 -31.99 -24.11 -6.28
N ILE A 7 -31.15 -23.91 -5.26
CA ILE A 7 -30.48 -22.64 -5.03
C ILE A 7 -29.06 -22.75 -5.60
N THR A 8 -28.77 -21.94 -6.59
CA THR A 8 -27.45 -21.89 -7.23
C THR A 8 -26.68 -20.64 -6.78
N ALA A 9 -25.36 -20.72 -6.80
CA ALA A 9 -24.50 -19.56 -6.54
C ALA A 9 -24.70 -18.51 -7.64
N PRO A 10 -24.94 -17.23 -7.29
CA PRO A 10 -25.11 -16.16 -8.26
C PRO A 10 -23.80 -15.70 -8.89
N ILE A 11 -22.66 -16.02 -8.25
CA ILE A 11 -21.31 -15.68 -8.69
C ILE A 11 -20.40 -16.90 -8.59
N SER A 12 -19.31 -16.89 -9.36
CA SER A 12 -18.21 -17.81 -9.16
C SER A 12 -17.38 -17.34 -7.96
N GLY A 13 -16.82 -18.27 -7.18
CA GLY A 13 -16.01 -17.90 -6.02
C GLY A 13 -15.85 -19.01 -5.01
N THR A 14 -15.31 -18.68 -3.85
CA THR A 14 -15.07 -19.58 -2.73
C THR A 14 -16.14 -19.42 -1.67
N VAL A 15 -16.71 -20.55 -1.21
CA VAL A 15 -17.67 -20.55 -0.09
C VAL A 15 -16.91 -20.29 1.21
N ILE A 16 -17.09 -19.11 1.78
CA ILE A 16 -16.43 -18.69 3.03
C ILE A 16 -17.21 -19.22 4.24
N THR A 17 -18.54 -19.13 4.18
CA THR A 17 -19.40 -19.56 5.28
C THR A 17 -20.56 -20.36 4.75
N LYS A 18 -20.87 -21.47 5.40
CA LYS A 18 -22.08 -22.26 5.19
C LYS A 18 -22.89 -22.26 6.48
N SER A 19 -24.04 -21.59 6.46
CA SER A 19 -24.86 -21.35 7.66
C SER A 19 -25.95 -22.40 7.88
N VAL A 20 -26.15 -23.32 6.93
CA VAL A 20 -27.25 -24.30 6.97
C VAL A 20 -26.75 -25.75 6.85
N LYS A 21 -27.49 -26.67 7.42
CA LYS A 21 -27.23 -28.12 7.38
C LYS A 21 -28.42 -28.86 6.75
N VAL A 22 -28.17 -30.10 6.36
CA VAL A 22 -29.23 -30.98 5.84
C VAL A 22 -30.30 -31.17 6.92
N GLY A 23 -31.55 -30.91 6.57
CA GLY A 23 -32.71 -31.02 7.47
C GLY A 23 -33.14 -29.70 8.11
N ASP A 24 -32.37 -28.60 7.92
CA ASP A 24 -32.77 -27.29 8.40
C ASP A 24 -34.00 -26.79 7.61
N LYS A 25 -34.91 -26.10 8.31
CA LYS A 25 -36.05 -25.45 7.68
C LYS A 25 -35.66 -24.04 7.28
N ILE A 26 -35.72 -23.75 5.99
CA ILE A 26 -35.49 -22.42 5.45
C ILE A 26 -36.83 -21.66 5.46
N GLN A 27 -36.87 -20.54 6.16
CA GLN A 27 -38.06 -19.69 6.22
C GLN A 27 -37.98 -18.62 5.13
N ASN A 28 -39.01 -18.56 4.28
CA ASN A 28 -39.23 -17.47 3.36
C ASN A 28 -40.07 -16.39 4.07
N GLY A 29 -39.50 -15.24 4.30
CA GLY A 29 -40.22 -14.12 4.94
C GLY A 29 -39.29 -12.94 5.22
N SER A 30 -39.74 -11.99 6.02
CA SER A 30 -39.01 -10.76 6.40
C SER A 30 -37.69 -10.98 7.15
N SER A 31 -37.37 -12.22 7.51
CA SER A 31 -36.08 -12.63 8.07
C SER A 31 -35.42 -13.60 7.09
N ALA A 32 -34.85 -13.08 6.01
CA ALA A 32 -34.10 -13.91 5.06
C ALA A 32 -32.91 -14.59 5.79
N SER A 33 -32.85 -15.92 5.73
CA SER A 33 -31.73 -16.67 6.28
C SER A 33 -30.57 -16.67 5.29
N THR A 34 -29.39 -16.24 5.72
CA THR A 34 -28.16 -16.39 4.94
C THR A 34 -27.80 -17.86 4.89
N LEU A 35 -27.81 -18.47 3.70
CA LEU A 35 -27.54 -19.90 3.50
C LEU A 35 -26.03 -20.15 3.38
N ALA A 36 -25.35 -19.34 2.60
CA ALA A 36 -23.91 -19.35 2.41
C ALA A 36 -23.42 -17.96 2.04
N VAL A 37 -22.15 -17.70 2.30
CA VAL A 37 -21.44 -16.50 1.84
C VAL A 37 -20.36 -16.95 0.86
N ILE A 38 -20.36 -16.36 -0.33
CA ILE A 38 -19.42 -16.66 -1.40
C ILE A 38 -18.66 -15.39 -1.72
N TYR A 39 -17.33 -15.47 -1.72
CA TYR A 39 -16.44 -14.38 -2.08
C TYR A 39 -15.69 -14.72 -3.37
N ASP A 40 -15.57 -13.72 -4.23
CA ASP A 40 -14.59 -13.75 -5.30
C ASP A 40 -13.24 -13.30 -4.71
N LEU A 41 -12.33 -14.26 -4.56
CA LEU A 41 -11.00 -14.00 -4.00
C LEU A 41 -9.98 -13.61 -5.08
N SER A 42 -10.40 -13.52 -6.34
CA SER A 42 -9.51 -13.15 -7.45
C SER A 42 -9.16 -11.66 -7.45
N ALA A 43 -9.95 -10.82 -6.78
CA ALA A 43 -9.75 -9.38 -6.69
C ALA A 43 -10.02 -8.90 -5.26
N LEU A 44 -9.05 -9.11 -4.37
CA LEU A 44 -9.12 -8.53 -3.03
C LEU A 44 -8.82 -7.04 -3.08
N THR A 45 -9.65 -6.27 -2.38
CA THR A 45 -9.47 -4.83 -2.21
C THR A 45 -9.46 -4.47 -0.74
N PHE A 46 -8.76 -3.40 -0.39
CA PHE A 46 -8.87 -2.78 0.92
C PHE A 46 -8.95 -1.27 0.79
N GLN A 47 -9.41 -0.60 1.83
CA GLN A 47 -9.46 0.86 1.89
C GLN A 47 -8.43 1.39 2.86
N MET A 48 -7.70 2.41 2.42
CA MET A 48 -6.81 3.21 3.24
C MET A 48 -7.47 4.58 3.47
N ASN A 49 -7.26 5.15 4.64
CA ASN A 49 -7.68 6.52 4.95
C ASN A 49 -6.46 7.42 4.87
N ILE A 50 -6.40 8.26 3.85
CA ILE A 50 -5.30 9.19 3.62
C ILE A 50 -5.66 10.56 4.20
N ASP A 51 -4.73 11.20 4.89
CA ASP A 51 -4.88 12.54 5.44
C ASP A 51 -5.05 13.59 4.33
N GLU A 52 -5.78 14.68 4.62
CA GLU A 52 -6.00 15.81 3.73
C GLU A 52 -4.69 16.45 3.23
N LEU A 53 -3.63 16.40 4.02
CA LEU A 53 -2.34 16.97 3.65
C LEU A 53 -1.61 16.14 2.57
N ASP A 54 -1.85 14.83 2.53
CA ASP A 54 -1.15 13.89 1.66
C ASP A 54 -1.96 13.50 0.43
N ILE A 55 -3.30 13.64 0.46
CA ILE A 55 -4.20 13.20 -0.61
C ILE A 55 -3.88 13.83 -1.97
N SER A 56 -3.32 15.04 -1.98
CA SER A 56 -2.95 15.73 -3.22
C SER A 56 -1.84 15.04 -4.02
N GLN A 57 -1.11 14.11 -3.41
CA GLN A 57 -0.03 13.35 -4.04
C GLN A 57 -0.47 11.94 -4.46
N VAL A 58 -1.71 11.55 -4.11
CA VAL A 58 -2.23 10.21 -4.38
C VAL A 58 -3.07 10.22 -5.65
N GLU A 59 -2.72 9.37 -6.60
CA GLU A 59 -3.38 9.21 -7.88
C GLU A 59 -3.72 7.75 -8.16
N GLU A 60 -4.77 7.52 -8.96
CA GLU A 60 -5.10 6.18 -9.45
C GLU A 60 -3.95 5.62 -10.31
N GLY A 61 -3.63 4.36 -10.11
CA GLY A 61 -2.54 3.67 -10.80
C GLY A 61 -1.23 3.61 -10.03
N GLN A 62 -1.08 4.34 -8.91
CA GLN A 62 0.11 4.24 -8.08
C GLN A 62 0.25 2.87 -7.43
N GLU A 63 1.48 2.42 -7.30
CA GLU A 63 1.82 1.16 -6.63
C GLU A 63 1.74 1.32 -5.11
N VAL A 64 1.26 0.27 -4.46
CA VAL A 64 1.13 0.19 -3.00
C VAL A 64 1.86 -1.05 -2.50
N GLU A 65 2.79 -0.84 -1.60
CA GLU A 65 3.42 -1.90 -0.83
C GLU A 65 2.54 -2.22 0.38
N ILE A 66 2.21 -3.50 0.56
CA ILE A 66 1.24 -3.96 1.55
C ILE A 66 1.91 -4.95 2.49
N GLN A 67 1.75 -4.74 3.79
CA GLN A 67 2.19 -5.65 4.83
C GLN A 67 0.97 -6.10 5.64
N ALA A 68 0.90 -7.38 5.94
CA ALA A 68 -0.18 -7.95 6.73
C ALA A 68 0.36 -8.46 8.07
N ASP A 69 -0.34 -8.12 9.16
CA ASP A 69 0.04 -8.56 10.52
C ASP A 69 0.15 -10.09 10.63
N ALA A 70 -0.62 -10.82 9.83
CA ALA A 70 -0.63 -12.28 9.83
C ALA A 70 0.59 -12.92 9.15
N PHE A 71 1.37 -12.15 8.38
CA PHE A 71 2.49 -12.62 7.55
C PHE A 71 3.72 -11.72 7.75
N GLU A 72 4.33 -11.82 8.93
CA GLU A 72 5.53 -11.03 9.26
C GLU A 72 6.66 -11.27 8.24
N GLY A 73 7.13 -10.19 7.63
CA GLY A 73 8.25 -10.21 6.67
C GLY A 73 7.84 -10.55 5.23
N GLU A 74 6.56 -10.78 4.95
CA GLU A 74 6.05 -10.87 3.57
C GLU A 74 5.47 -9.53 3.14
N THR A 75 5.85 -9.07 1.95
CA THR A 75 5.33 -7.86 1.33
C THR A 75 4.49 -8.26 0.12
N PHE A 76 3.30 -7.71 0.05
CA PHE A 76 2.37 -7.87 -1.07
C PHE A 76 2.34 -6.56 -1.85
N SER A 77 1.95 -6.63 -3.12
CA SER A 77 1.78 -5.44 -3.95
C SER A 77 0.32 -5.24 -4.32
N GLY A 78 -0.05 -3.97 -4.44
CA GLY A 78 -1.37 -3.54 -4.90
C GLY A 78 -1.27 -2.29 -5.74
N THR A 79 -2.41 -1.88 -6.28
CA THR A 79 -2.52 -0.68 -7.10
C THR A 79 -3.69 0.15 -6.60
N VAL A 80 -3.51 1.47 -6.52
CA VAL A 80 -4.59 2.41 -6.25
C VAL A 80 -5.60 2.36 -7.39
N THR A 81 -6.83 1.95 -7.11
CA THR A 81 -7.89 1.83 -8.12
C THR A 81 -8.97 2.88 -8.02
N ASN A 82 -9.10 3.54 -6.87
CA ASN A 82 -10.03 4.64 -6.71
C ASN A 82 -9.59 5.58 -5.58
N VAL A 83 -9.67 6.87 -5.81
CA VAL A 83 -9.44 7.93 -4.84
C VAL A 83 -10.77 8.66 -4.62
N SER A 84 -11.33 8.58 -3.42
CA SER A 84 -12.60 9.27 -3.11
C SER A 84 -12.39 10.79 -3.11
N MET A 85 -13.31 11.50 -3.76
CA MET A 85 -13.37 12.96 -3.70
C MET A 85 -14.16 13.45 -2.46
N GLU A 86 -14.78 12.54 -1.71
CA GLU A 86 -15.53 12.87 -0.51
C GLU A 86 -14.70 12.53 0.73
N GLY A 87 -14.31 13.58 1.46
CA GLY A 87 -13.59 13.45 2.72
C GLY A 87 -14.53 13.14 3.88
N THR A 88 -14.08 12.36 4.83
CA THR A 88 -14.76 12.06 6.08
C THR A 88 -13.99 12.67 7.24
N SER A 89 -14.65 13.55 8.02
CA SER A 89 -14.02 14.16 9.20
C SER A 89 -14.25 13.29 10.44
N SER A 90 -13.17 12.99 11.15
CA SER A 90 -13.19 12.27 12.41
C SER A 90 -12.20 12.93 13.38
N ASN A 91 -12.67 13.28 14.58
CA ASN A 91 -11.85 13.92 15.63
C ASN A 91 -11.11 15.21 15.19
N GLY A 92 -11.69 15.95 14.22
CA GLY A 92 -11.08 17.18 13.70
C GLY A 92 -10.03 16.99 12.63
N VAL A 93 -9.83 15.76 12.15
CA VAL A 93 -8.96 15.42 11.00
C VAL A 93 -9.84 14.94 9.88
N THR A 94 -9.55 15.39 8.65
CA THR A 94 -10.26 14.96 7.44
C THR A 94 -9.44 13.88 6.73
N TYR A 95 -10.09 12.75 6.44
CA TYR A 95 -9.51 11.64 5.71
C TYR A 95 -10.26 11.38 4.41
N TYR A 96 -9.53 10.97 3.40
CA TYR A 96 -10.07 10.58 2.10
C TYR A 96 -9.86 9.07 1.92
N PRO A 97 -10.96 8.29 1.74
CA PRO A 97 -10.85 6.87 1.46
C PRO A 97 -10.21 6.62 0.10
N VAL A 98 -9.17 5.81 0.09
CA VAL A 98 -8.48 5.33 -1.11
C VAL A 98 -8.66 3.83 -1.20
N THR A 99 -9.15 3.34 -2.35
CA THR A 99 -9.31 1.90 -2.58
C THR A 99 -8.10 1.37 -3.31
N VAL A 100 -7.53 0.32 -2.75
CA VAL A 100 -6.38 -0.40 -3.33
C VAL A 100 -6.83 -1.82 -3.69
N THR A 101 -6.51 -2.25 -4.89
CA THR A 101 -6.70 -3.63 -5.35
C THR A 101 -5.36 -4.35 -5.29
N LEU A 102 -5.35 -5.52 -4.66
CA LEU A 102 -4.16 -6.37 -4.64
C LEU A 102 -3.88 -6.91 -6.05
N ASN A 103 -2.62 -6.88 -6.46
CA ASN A 103 -2.19 -7.45 -7.74
C ASN A 103 -2.23 -8.98 -7.69
N GLU A 104 -1.85 -9.53 -6.53
CA GLU A 104 -1.96 -10.97 -6.24
C GLU A 104 -2.48 -11.14 -4.80
N SER A 105 -3.56 -11.87 -4.61
CA SER A 105 -4.14 -12.11 -3.30
C SER A 105 -3.27 -13.00 -2.40
N GLY A 106 -2.44 -13.84 -3.02
CA GLY A 106 -1.55 -14.74 -2.29
C GLY A 106 -2.28 -15.57 -1.22
N SER A 107 -1.79 -15.49 0.01
CA SER A 107 -2.38 -16.12 1.19
C SER A 107 -3.30 -15.18 1.99
N LEU A 108 -3.52 -13.95 1.52
CA LEU A 108 -4.38 -12.99 2.20
C LEU A 108 -5.85 -13.39 2.14
N LEU A 109 -6.56 -13.19 3.25
CA LEU A 109 -7.97 -13.49 3.37
C LEU A 109 -8.77 -12.22 3.72
N PRO A 110 -10.03 -12.13 3.26
CA PRO A 110 -10.92 -11.05 3.65
C PRO A 110 -11.06 -10.95 5.18
N GLY A 111 -10.93 -9.72 5.69
CA GLY A 111 -11.00 -9.44 7.13
C GLY A 111 -9.66 -9.44 7.87
N MET A 112 -8.54 -9.67 7.18
CA MET A 112 -7.21 -9.45 7.74
C MET A 112 -6.90 -7.96 7.83
N ASN A 113 -6.14 -7.57 8.87
CA ASN A 113 -5.57 -6.24 8.97
C ASN A 113 -4.33 -6.15 8.09
N VAL A 114 -4.24 -5.06 7.37
CA VAL A 114 -3.11 -4.76 6.49
C VAL A 114 -2.71 -3.30 6.63
N ASP A 115 -1.42 -3.04 6.56
CA ASP A 115 -0.84 -1.72 6.42
C ASP A 115 -0.38 -1.54 4.98
N GLY A 116 -0.58 -0.36 4.41
CA GLY A 116 -0.18 -0.04 3.05
C GLY A 116 0.65 1.23 2.98
N VAL A 117 1.66 1.22 2.13
CA VAL A 117 2.48 2.39 1.80
C VAL A 117 2.33 2.68 0.31
N ILE A 118 1.74 3.82 -0.02
CA ILE A 118 1.58 4.27 -1.42
C ILE A 118 2.90 4.87 -1.88
N ILE A 119 3.42 4.39 -3.00
CA ILE A 119 4.63 4.93 -3.64
C ILE A 119 4.21 6.09 -4.53
N VAL A 120 4.40 7.31 -4.03
CA VAL A 120 3.99 8.52 -4.75
C VAL A 120 4.96 8.91 -5.86
N ASP A 121 6.24 8.58 -5.69
CA ASP A 121 7.27 8.85 -6.69
C ASP A 121 8.40 7.84 -6.56
N SER A 122 9.01 7.45 -7.70
CA SER A 122 10.10 6.50 -7.72
C SER A 122 11.05 6.79 -8.88
N VAL A 123 12.34 6.56 -8.68
CA VAL A 123 13.35 6.64 -9.73
C VAL A 123 14.12 5.31 -9.78
N GLU A 124 14.15 4.72 -10.97
CA GLU A 124 14.92 3.51 -11.20
C GLU A 124 16.35 3.83 -11.68
N ASN A 125 17.31 3.01 -11.26
CA ASN A 125 18.72 3.13 -11.64
C ASN A 125 19.36 4.48 -11.27
N ALA A 126 18.86 5.15 -10.23
CA ALA A 126 19.43 6.38 -9.73
C ALA A 126 20.76 6.14 -9.01
N LEU A 127 21.67 7.10 -9.17
CA LEU A 127 22.87 7.15 -8.34
C LEU A 127 22.50 7.85 -7.02
N ALA A 128 22.29 7.10 -5.97
CA ALA A 128 21.85 7.63 -4.69
C ALA A 128 22.98 7.58 -3.65
N VAL A 129 22.97 8.58 -2.76
CA VAL A 129 23.83 8.64 -1.59
C VAL A 129 22.96 8.65 -0.32
N PRO A 130 23.44 8.13 0.83
CA PRO A 130 22.73 8.30 2.09
C PRO A 130 22.43 9.78 2.38
N ALA A 131 21.24 10.08 2.90
CA ALA A 131 20.81 11.46 3.16
C ALA A 131 21.80 12.21 4.06
N ASP A 132 22.40 11.53 5.01
CA ASP A 132 23.44 12.07 5.92
C ASP A 132 24.75 12.45 5.20
N ALA A 133 25.01 11.91 4.02
CA ALA A 133 26.20 12.27 3.23
C ALA A 133 26.06 13.63 2.55
N LEU A 134 24.81 14.16 2.40
CA LEU A 134 24.56 15.45 1.77
C LEU A 134 24.81 16.59 2.78
N GLN A 135 25.76 17.44 2.45
CA GLN A 135 26.08 18.64 3.23
C GLN A 135 25.29 19.85 2.72
N ARG A 136 25.23 20.91 3.54
CA ARG A 136 24.57 22.17 3.16
C ARG A 136 25.12 22.74 1.85
N GLY A 137 24.24 23.08 0.92
CA GLY A 137 24.63 23.65 -0.37
C GLY A 137 24.85 22.60 -1.46
N ASN A 138 24.24 21.40 -1.30
CA ASN A 138 24.34 20.27 -2.22
C ASN A 138 25.80 19.85 -2.45
N LEU A 139 26.50 19.65 -1.35
CA LEU A 139 27.89 19.19 -1.34
C LEU A 139 27.99 17.79 -0.75
N VAL A 140 28.86 16.98 -1.31
CA VAL A 140 29.26 15.68 -0.77
C VAL A 140 30.77 15.62 -0.63
N TYR A 141 31.27 14.80 0.32
CA TYR A 141 32.70 14.53 0.42
C TYR A 141 33.06 13.36 -0.49
N VAL A 142 33.89 13.66 -1.49
CA VAL A 142 34.42 12.66 -2.43
C VAL A 142 35.84 12.32 -2.04
N LYS A 143 36.15 11.04 -1.96
CA LYS A 143 37.52 10.56 -1.66
C LYS A 143 38.50 11.07 -2.72
N ASP A 144 39.57 11.71 -2.25
CA ASP A 144 40.63 12.24 -3.09
C ASP A 144 41.99 12.10 -2.38
N ASP A 145 42.74 11.10 -2.78
CA ASP A 145 44.02 10.77 -2.17
C ASP A 145 45.12 11.84 -2.39
N SER A 146 44.86 12.82 -3.29
CA SER A 146 45.76 13.96 -3.49
C SER A 146 45.65 15.03 -2.40
N VAL A 147 44.57 15.01 -1.61
CA VAL A 147 44.32 15.95 -0.51
C VAL A 147 44.94 15.40 0.77
N THR A 148 46.18 15.78 1.04
CA THR A 148 46.95 15.26 2.19
C THR A 148 46.66 15.97 3.51
N GLU A 149 46.07 17.17 3.47
CA GLU A 149 45.73 17.98 4.65
C GLU A 149 44.26 18.34 4.71
N ALA A 150 43.71 18.44 5.94
CA ALA A 150 42.32 18.88 6.12
C ALA A 150 42.13 20.35 5.72
N GLN A 151 41.04 20.67 5.01
CA GLN A 151 40.71 22.02 4.60
C GLN A 151 39.39 22.47 5.24
N GLY A 152 39.45 23.24 6.31
CA GLY A 152 38.29 23.69 7.06
C GLY A 152 37.49 22.52 7.66
N ARG A 153 36.32 22.21 7.12
CA ARG A 153 35.46 21.09 7.53
C ARG A 153 35.73 19.80 6.75
N VAL A 154 36.49 19.89 5.67
CA VAL A 154 36.80 18.73 4.82
C VAL A 154 37.98 17.97 5.40
N PRO A 155 37.83 16.68 5.75
CA PRO A 155 38.93 15.87 6.26
C PRO A 155 40.03 15.64 5.21
N ALA A 156 41.24 15.35 5.66
CA ALA A 156 42.29 14.89 4.77
C ALA A 156 41.86 13.62 4.01
N GLY A 157 42.23 13.50 2.75
CA GLY A 157 41.81 12.40 1.89
C GLY A 157 40.44 12.61 1.20
N PHE A 158 39.82 13.80 1.38
CA PHE A 158 38.52 14.12 0.76
C PHE A 158 38.56 15.53 0.15
N ARG A 159 37.69 15.72 -0.82
CA ARG A 159 37.37 17.06 -1.39
C ARG A 159 35.85 17.26 -1.43
N GLU A 160 35.43 18.50 -1.43
CA GLU A 160 34.01 18.83 -1.66
C GLU A 160 33.66 18.62 -3.15
N GLY A 161 32.59 17.92 -3.40
CA GLY A 161 31.96 17.78 -4.70
C GLY A 161 30.56 18.41 -4.67
N LYS A 162 30.28 19.33 -5.58
CA LYS A 162 28.93 19.86 -5.75
C LYS A 162 28.12 18.88 -6.60
N VAL A 163 26.92 18.53 -6.11
CA VAL A 163 26.01 17.59 -6.77
C VAL A 163 24.69 18.27 -7.11
N GLY A 164 24.00 17.78 -8.16
CA GLY A 164 22.58 18.04 -8.36
C GLY A 164 21.80 17.00 -7.58
N THR A 165 20.70 17.36 -6.98
CA THR A 165 19.82 16.44 -6.25
C THR A 165 18.52 16.28 -7.03
N GLY A 166 18.03 15.05 -7.10
CA GLY A 166 16.72 14.68 -7.61
C GLY A 166 15.76 14.35 -6.47
N LEU A 167 15.22 13.13 -6.43
CA LEU A 167 14.34 12.68 -5.36
C LEU A 167 15.09 12.55 -4.04
N ILE A 168 14.41 12.97 -2.97
CA ILE A 168 14.93 12.93 -1.60
C ILE A 168 13.96 12.09 -0.76
N SER A 169 14.46 11.00 -0.19
CA SER A 169 13.74 10.21 0.81
C SER A 169 14.33 10.44 2.21
N SER A 170 13.78 9.76 3.22
CA SER A 170 14.32 9.79 4.58
C SER A 170 15.75 9.25 4.66
N ASP A 171 16.11 8.30 3.82
CA ASP A 171 17.34 7.52 3.92
C ASP A 171 18.34 7.83 2.81
N TYR A 172 17.86 8.24 1.62
CA TYR A 172 18.69 8.44 0.44
C TYR A 172 18.32 9.72 -0.32
N VAL A 173 19.29 10.25 -1.02
CA VAL A 173 19.17 11.38 -1.97
C VAL A 173 19.75 10.95 -3.30
N GLU A 174 18.98 11.15 -4.39
CA GLU A 174 19.44 11.03 -5.75
C GLU A 174 20.37 12.19 -6.16
#